data_a5881a3fb038e4d0c0a905e395dc2bff
#
_entry.id   a5881a3fb038e4d0c0a905e395dc2bff
#
_cell.length_a   1.000
_cell.length_b   1.000
_cell.length_c   1.000
_cell.angle_alpha   90.00
_cell.angle_beta   90.00
_cell.angle_gamma   90.00
#
_symmetry.space_group_name_H-M   'P 1'
#
loop_
_entity.id
_entity.type
_entity.pdbx_description
1 polymer ?
#
loop_
_entity_poly.entity_id
_entity_poly.type
_entity_poly.pdbx_seq_one_letter_code
_entity_poly.pdbx_strand_id
1 'polypeptide(L)'
;WYIPAGGVLKFFDYPTDEMAVWNNGWGGGYYFLSKADFSQCVYYTSGTLSDERPNHFPKVSEISYFTNVIGTLEKASTEVVSEERKREFIAEARLCRGLMMYYLLHVYGPVPLIVDPDDLINPSKLENLVRPTLQQMTEWIMADFDYAYQYIADTQPEQGRYNKDYARVCIMRHCLNEGYYMSGYYQKAIDMYNELKGRYSLFKKGDNPYIEQFKNANNFNSEVIMAVSCDETADGTNKSGNFNPLMMLATPDNAARVDDQGNPTPFYLQGQGWGQTFNVSPKFWDTYDPLDKRREVILTKYYTTAGTWIDRNTTTWDGFIINKFPVETATAFQGTDIPLARWADVLL
;
A
#
# COMPACT_ATOMS: atom_id res chain seq x y z
N TRP A 1 1.53 7.53 -2.33
CA TRP A 1 0.50 6.46 -2.38
C TRP A 1 0.61 5.53 -1.18
N TYR A 2 1.76 4.96 -0.95
CA TYR A 2 2.04 4.13 0.23
C TYR A 2 2.71 4.90 1.38
N ILE A 3 2.74 6.23 1.30
CA ILE A 3 3.33 7.08 2.34
C ILE A 3 2.52 6.93 3.63
N PRO A 4 3.18 6.78 4.77
CA PRO A 4 2.54 6.53 6.06
C PRO A 4 1.53 7.59 6.49
N ALA A 5 1.84 8.84 6.20
CA ALA A 5 1.03 9.97 6.68
C ALA A 5 -0.33 10.11 5.97
N GLY A 6 -0.47 9.64 4.75
CA GLY A 6 -1.70 9.79 3.97
C GLY A 6 -2.01 8.60 3.07
N GLY A 7 -1.39 7.44 3.34
CA GLY A 7 -1.42 6.32 2.43
C GLY A 7 -2.64 5.41 2.57
N VAL A 8 -2.73 4.53 1.60
CA VAL A 8 -3.77 3.52 1.44
C VAL A 8 -3.96 2.67 2.69
N LEU A 9 -2.86 2.25 3.34
CA LEU A 9 -2.91 1.40 4.54
C LEU A 9 -3.76 2.00 5.65
N LYS A 10 -3.57 3.28 5.96
CA LYS A 10 -4.36 3.93 7.03
C LYS A 10 -5.84 3.98 6.70
N PHE A 11 -6.19 4.12 5.43
CA PHE A 11 -7.58 4.25 5.02
C PHE A 11 -8.35 2.93 5.04
N PHE A 12 -7.67 1.83 4.70
CA PHE A 12 -8.29 0.51 4.63
C PHE A 12 -8.09 -0.33 5.89
N ASP A 13 -6.93 -0.22 6.54
CA ASP A 13 -6.62 -1.06 7.70
C ASP A 13 -7.13 -0.45 9.02
N TYR A 14 -7.00 0.88 9.22
CA TYR A 14 -7.38 1.52 10.48
C TYR A 14 -8.88 1.41 10.84
N PRO A 15 -9.83 1.44 9.89
CA PRO A 15 -11.24 1.24 10.22
C PRO A 15 -11.63 -0.19 10.57
N THR A 16 -10.69 -1.14 10.44
CA THR A 16 -10.97 -2.56 10.73
C THR A 16 -10.86 -2.88 12.21
N ASP A 17 -11.38 -4.03 12.62
CA ASP A 17 -11.23 -4.57 13.97
C ASP A 17 -9.86 -5.20 14.23
N GLU A 18 -9.04 -5.32 13.18
CA GLU A 18 -7.64 -5.77 13.26
C GLU A 18 -6.75 -4.74 13.95
N MET A 19 -7.07 -3.45 13.78
CA MET A 19 -6.21 -2.34 14.20
C MET A 19 -6.71 -1.65 15.46
N ALA A 20 -5.76 -1.24 16.30
CA ALA A 20 -5.97 -0.26 17.36
C ALA A 20 -5.33 1.07 16.93
N VAL A 21 -6.15 2.09 16.75
CA VAL A 21 -5.70 3.41 16.28
C VAL A 21 -5.64 4.38 17.43
N TRP A 22 -4.50 5.02 17.58
CA TRP A 22 -4.28 6.01 18.63
C TRP A 22 -4.71 7.41 18.20
N ASN A 23 -5.38 8.13 19.10
CA ASN A 23 -5.75 9.52 18.88
C ASN A 23 -4.56 10.46 19.20
N ASN A 24 -3.54 10.39 18.37
CA ASN A 24 -2.39 11.28 18.43
C ASN A 24 -2.24 12.08 17.13
N GLY A 25 -1.27 13.02 17.09
CA GLY A 25 -1.07 13.90 15.94
C GLY A 25 -0.98 13.19 14.59
N TRP A 26 -0.41 11.98 14.54
CA TRP A 26 -0.26 11.18 13.32
C TRP A 26 -1.45 10.25 13.03
N GLY A 27 -2.27 9.97 14.04
CA GLY A 27 -3.43 9.08 13.94
C GLY A 27 -4.79 9.80 14.00
N GLY A 28 -4.83 11.08 14.41
CA GLY A 28 -6.05 11.76 14.84
C GLY A 28 -7.23 11.68 13.87
N GLY A 29 -7.03 11.99 12.59
CA GLY A 29 -8.11 11.92 11.59
C GLY A 29 -8.59 10.49 11.34
N TYR A 30 -7.69 9.52 11.37
CA TYR A 30 -7.99 8.10 11.17
C TYR A 30 -8.58 7.44 12.42
N TYR A 31 -8.29 7.96 13.62
CA TYR A 31 -8.94 7.53 14.85
C TYR A 31 -10.46 7.69 14.76
N PHE A 32 -10.95 8.84 14.31
CA PHE A 32 -12.38 9.06 14.14
C PHE A 32 -12.98 8.17 13.05
N LEU A 33 -12.24 7.94 11.96
CA LEU A 33 -12.62 6.98 10.92
C LEU A 33 -12.75 5.57 11.49
N SER A 34 -11.81 5.12 12.33
CA SER A 34 -11.84 3.81 12.98
C SER A 34 -13.01 3.64 13.96
N LYS A 35 -13.59 4.73 14.45
CA LYS A 35 -14.78 4.76 15.31
C LYS A 35 -16.08 4.96 14.54
N ALA A 36 -16.02 5.06 13.21
CA ALA A 36 -17.14 5.44 12.35
C ALA A 36 -17.78 6.80 12.74
N ASP A 37 -17.02 7.67 13.39
CA ASP A 37 -17.45 9.05 13.72
C ASP A 37 -17.14 9.99 12.57
N PHE A 38 -17.93 9.90 11.52
CA PHE A 38 -17.74 10.69 10.31
C PHE A 38 -17.90 12.19 10.53
N SER A 39 -18.53 12.63 11.63
CA SER A 39 -18.66 14.05 11.97
C SER A 39 -17.32 14.70 12.31
N GLN A 40 -16.37 13.92 12.78
CA GLN A 40 -15.01 14.34 13.12
C GLN A 40 -14.00 14.03 12.01
N CYS A 41 -14.40 13.24 11.00
CA CYS A 41 -13.59 12.98 9.83
C CYS A 41 -13.58 14.20 8.93
N VAL A 42 -12.60 15.07 9.12
CA VAL A 42 -12.43 16.22 8.24
C VAL A 42 -11.77 15.76 6.94
N TYR A 43 -12.57 15.45 5.94
CA TYR A 43 -12.12 15.21 4.57
C TYR A 43 -11.66 16.53 3.95
N TYR A 44 -10.47 16.96 4.30
CA TYR A 44 -10.05 18.31 4.02
C TYR A 44 -9.33 18.46 2.69
N THR A 45 -9.51 19.64 2.10
CA THR A 45 -9.04 20.01 0.77
C THR A 45 -7.71 20.77 0.77
N SER A 46 -7.04 20.98 1.89
CA SER A 46 -5.76 21.68 1.88
C SER A 46 -4.66 20.78 1.33
N GLY A 47 -4.11 21.17 0.20
CA GLY A 47 -3.21 20.38 -0.62
C GLY A 47 -1.78 20.24 -0.09
N THR A 48 -1.56 20.17 1.22
CA THR A 48 -0.25 19.87 1.77
C THR A 48 -0.16 18.39 2.12
N LEU A 49 0.84 17.71 1.58
CA LEU A 49 1.17 16.31 1.87
C LEU A 49 1.42 16.03 3.37
N SER A 50 1.58 17.07 4.17
CA SER A 50 1.73 17.02 5.62
C SER A 50 0.40 17.00 6.38
N ASP A 51 -0.73 17.10 5.70
CA ASP A 51 -2.03 17.07 6.35
C ASP A 51 -2.46 15.60 6.56
N GLU A 52 -2.40 15.15 7.79
CA GLU A 52 -2.68 13.77 8.20
C GLU A 52 -4.16 13.40 8.10
N ARG A 53 -4.98 14.30 7.61
CA ARG A 53 -6.42 14.06 7.45
C ARG A 53 -6.71 13.16 6.27
N PRO A 54 -7.69 12.25 6.37
CA PRO A 54 -8.01 11.29 5.32
C PRO A 54 -8.68 11.98 4.12
N ASN A 55 -7.89 12.68 3.31
CA ASN A 55 -8.38 13.29 2.07
C ASN A 55 -7.59 12.75 0.88
N HIS A 56 -8.24 11.94 0.07
CA HIS A 56 -7.66 11.36 -1.13
C HIS A 56 -8.28 11.91 -2.42
N PHE A 57 -9.21 12.85 -2.31
CA PHE A 57 -9.84 13.46 -3.48
C PHE A 57 -8.85 14.14 -4.44
N PRO A 58 -7.73 14.76 -3.98
CA PRO A 58 -6.69 15.28 -4.88
C PRO A 58 -6.12 14.26 -5.87
N LYS A 59 -6.30 12.95 -5.63
CA LYS A 59 -5.92 11.89 -6.57
C LYS A 59 -6.66 11.99 -7.92
N VAL A 60 -7.78 12.69 -7.97
CA VAL A 60 -8.46 13.00 -9.23
C VAL A 60 -7.55 13.80 -10.17
N SER A 61 -6.75 14.73 -9.65
CA SER A 61 -5.78 15.48 -10.47
C SER A 61 -4.66 14.58 -11.01
N GLU A 62 -4.25 13.57 -10.25
CA GLU A 62 -3.27 12.60 -10.71
C GLU A 62 -3.81 11.73 -11.84
N ILE A 63 -5.10 11.36 -11.80
CA ILE A 63 -5.77 10.65 -12.91
C ILE A 63 -5.75 11.50 -14.17
N SER A 64 -6.09 12.80 -14.07
CA SER A 64 -6.01 13.73 -15.19
C SER A 64 -4.58 13.86 -15.74
N TYR A 65 -3.57 13.86 -14.85
CA TYR A 65 -2.17 13.86 -15.25
C TYR A 65 -1.83 12.61 -16.08
N PHE A 66 -2.18 11.41 -15.63
CA PHE A 66 -1.95 10.19 -16.40
C PHE A 66 -2.74 10.16 -17.72
N THR A 67 -3.97 10.68 -17.74
CA THR A 67 -4.74 10.85 -18.98
C THR A 67 -3.99 11.74 -19.97
N ASN A 68 -3.41 12.86 -19.52
CA ASN A 68 -2.61 13.74 -20.37
C ASN A 68 -1.33 13.06 -20.86
N VAL A 69 -0.63 12.30 -20.00
CA VAL A 69 0.57 11.52 -20.38
C VAL A 69 0.23 10.51 -21.47
N ILE A 70 -0.89 9.79 -21.35
CA ILE A 70 -1.37 8.84 -22.36
C ILE A 70 -1.58 9.56 -23.70
N GLY A 71 -2.35 10.66 -23.71
CA GLY A 71 -2.62 11.42 -24.94
C GLY A 71 -1.36 12.02 -25.57
N THR A 72 -0.38 12.42 -24.76
CA THR A 72 0.91 12.91 -25.25
C THR A 72 1.70 11.80 -25.93
N LEU A 73 1.74 10.62 -25.33
CA LEU A 73 2.43 9.45 -25.90
C LEU A 73 1.75 8.97 -27.20
N GLU A 74 0.41 8.95 -27.25
CA GLU A 74 -0.34 8.56 -28.44
C GLU A 74 -0.02 9.47 -29.64
N LYS A 75 0.20 10.76 -29.40
CA LYS A 75 0.53 11.78 -30.41
C LYS A 75 2.03 11.88 -30.72
N ALA A 76 2.90 11.21 -29.95
CA ALA A 76 4.35 11.29 -30.16
C ALA A 76 4.76 10.67 -31.51
N SER A 77 5.72 11.31 -32.18
CA SER A 77 6.27 10.79 -33.46
C SER A 77 7.03 9.48 -33.24
N THR A 78 6.94 8.57 -34.21
CA THR A 78 7.73 7.33 -34.22
C THR A 78 9.24 7.58 -34.40
N GLU A 79 9.63 8.76 -34.84
CA GLU A 79 11.02 9.19 -34.88
C GLU A 79 11.61 9.44 -33.48
N VAL A 80 10.73 9.77 -32.50
CA VAL A 80 11.12 10.05 -31.11
C VAL A 80 11.05 8.79 -30.25
N VAL A 81 9.98 8.01 -30.41
CA VAL A 81 9.74 6.78 -29.65
C VAL A 81 9.03 5.75 -30.54
N SER A 82 9.54 4.51 -30.59
CA SER A 82 8.94 3.45 -31.40
C SER A 82 7.52 3.11 -30.94
N GLU A 83 6.69 2.58 -31.85
CA GLU A 83 5.30 2.17 -31.52
C GLU A 83 5.24 1.12 -30.42
N GLU A 84 6.21 0.20 -30.36
CA GLU A 84 6.31 -0.79 -29.31
C GLU A 84 6.57 -0.11 -27.95
N ARG A 85 7.55 0.78 -27.91
CA ARG A 85 7.91 1.49 -26.67
C ARG A 85 6.81 2.45 -26.20
N LYS A 86 6.09 3.08 -27.15
CA LYS A 86 4.89 3.86 -26.81
C LYS A 86 3.85 3.01 -26.06
N ARG A 87 3.53 1.81 -26.60
CA ARG A 87 2.55 0.92 -25.99
C ARG A 87 2.96 0.52 -24.58
N GLU A 88 4.23 0.23 -24.35
CA GLU A 88 4.75 -0.09 -23.01
C GLU A 88 4.56 1.09 -22.05
N PHE A 89 4.97 2.31 -22.44
CA PHE A 89 4.80 3.48 -21.59
C PHE A 89 3.34 3.84 -21.34
N ILE A 90 2.48 3.72 -22.36
CA ILE A 90 1.04 3.91 -22.20
C ILE A 90 0.48 2.84 -21.24
N ALA A 91 0.95 1.61 -21.32
CA ALA A 91 0.51 0.52 -20.46
C ALA A 91 0.86 0.77 -18.98
N GLU A 92 2.06 1.26 -18.70
CA GLU A 92 2.44 1.66 -17.35
C GLU A 92 1.60 2.85 -16.84
N ALA A 93 1.39 3.87 -17.67
CA ALA A 93 0.55 5.02 -17.32
C ALA A 93 -0.91 4.62 -17.07
N ARG A 94 -1.45 3.70 -17.88
CA ARG A 94 -2.79 3.13 -17.67
C ARG A 94 -2.88 2.31 -16.41
N LEU A 95 -1.87 1.48 -16.08
CA LEU A 95 -1.86 0.75 -14.81
C LEU A 95 -1.90 1.71 -13.62
N CYS A 96 -1.09 2.78 -13.65
CA CYS A 96 -1.12 3.82 -12.61
C CYS A 96 -2.49 4.48 -12.51
N ARG A 97 -3.09 4.87 -13.64
CA ARG A 97 -4.41 5.51 -13.70
C ARG A 97 -5.50 4.58 -13.19
N GLY A 98 -5.49 3.32 -13.64
CA GLY A 98 -6.41 2.28 -13.19
C GLY A 98 -6.35 2.05 -11.68
N LEU A 99 -5.13 1.99 -11.10
CA LEU A 99 -4.94 1.86 -9.67
C LEU A 99 -5.47 3.07 -8.88
N MET A 100 -5.30 4.29 -9.40
CA MET A 100 -5.86 5.50 -8.78
C MET A 100 -7.39 5.48 -8.82
N MET A 101 -7.99 5.12 -9.96
CA MET A 101 -9.43 4.97 -10.11
C MET A 101 -9.99 3.87 -9.20
N TYR A 102 -9.34 2.71 -9.17
CA TYR A 102 -9.71 1.58 -8.30
C TYR A 102 -9.75 2.03 -6.83
N TYR A 103 -8.71 2.72 -6.38
CA TYR A 103 -8.64 3.24 -5.03
C TYR A 103 -9.78 4.22 -4.71
N LEU A 104 -10.02 5.21 -5.58
CA LEU A 104 -11.07 6.21 -5.37
C LEU A 104 -12.46 5.59 -5.41
N LEU A 105 -12.67 4.58 -6.25
CA LEU A 105 -13.92 3.83 -6.31
C LEU A 105 -14.26 3.20 -4.96
N HIS A 106 -13.28 2.60 -4.28
CA HIS A 106 -13.49 1.93 -3.00
C HIS A 106 -13.59 2.88 -1.80
N VAL A 107 -13.08 4.11 -1.95
CA VAL A 107 -13.15 5.11 -0.87
C VAL A 107 -14.40 6.00 -0.98
N TYR A 108 -14.73 6.46 -2.20
CA TYR A 108 -15.76 7.48 -2.42
C TYR A 108 -16.91 7.01 -3.32
N GLY A 109 -16.85 5.77 -3.82
CA GLY A 109 -17.68 5.36 -4.94
C GLY A 109 -17.25 6.03 -6.24
N PRO A 110 -18.07 6.00 -7.30
CA PRO A 110 -17.74 6.68 -8.55
C PRO A 110 -17.53 8.18 -8.33
N VAL A 111 -16.44 8.72 -8.87
CA VAL A 111 -16.10 10.16 -8.81
C VAL A 111 -16.03 10.76 -10.21
N PRO A 112 -16.32 12.07 -10.39
CA PRO A 112 -16.21 12.72 -11.68
C PRO A 112 -14.77 12.67 -12.19
N LEU A 113 -14.54 12.11 -13.38
CA LEU A 113 -13.23 11.88 -13.98
C LEU A 113 -13.26 12.12 -15.49
N ILE A 114 -12.12 12.46 -16.06
CA ILE A 114 -11.88 12.47 -17.50
C ILE A 114 -10.80 11.43 -17.82
N VAL A 115 -11.18 10.41 -18.59
CA VAL A 115 -10.28 9.32 -18.99
C VAL A 115 -9.90 9.39 -20.48
N ASP A 116 -10.61 10.19 -21.28
CA ASP A 116 -10.28 10.46 -22.66
C ASP A 116 -9.35 11.69 -22.75
N PRO A 117 -8.14 11.56 -23.34
CA PRO A 117 -7.23 12.68 -23.46
C PRO A 117 -7.76 13.90 -24.22
N ASP A 118 -8.62 13.70 -25.22
CA ASP A 118 -9.18 14.79 -25.99
C ASP A 118 -10.26 15.58 -25.23
N ASP A 119 -10.91 14.95 -24.25
CA ASP A 119 -11.86 15.61 -23.35
C ASP A 119 -11.17 16.52 -22.32
N LEU A 120 -9.88 16.30 -22.00
CA LEU A 120 -9.13 17.15 -21.05
C LEU A 120 -8.96 18.59 -21.55
N ILE A 121 -8.96 18.80 -22.87
CA ILE A 121 -8.79 20.11 -23.49
C ILE A 121 -10.12 20.69 -24.00
N ASN A 122 -11.23 20.02 -23.71
CA ASN A 122 -12.56 20.42 -24.15
C ASN A 122 -13.29 21.18 -23.03
N PRO A 123 -13.46 22.53 -23.11
CA PRO A 123 -14.10 23.32 -22.06
C PRO A 123 -15.51 22.85 -21.71
N SER A 124 -16.30 22.46 -22.70
CA SER A 124 -17.66 21.98 -22.49
C SER A 124 -17.70 20.68 -21.65
N LYS A 125 -16.75 19.80 -21.83
CA LYS A 125 -16.63 18.57 -21.03
C LYS A 125 -16.21 18.88 -19.59
N LEU A 126 -15.28 19.81 -19.39
CA LEU A 126 -14.83 20.23 -18.07
C LEU A 126 -15.93 20.93 -17.28
N GLU A 127 -16.70 21.82 -17.94
CA GLU A 127 -17.82 22.54 -17.29
C GLU A 127 -18.99 21.62 -16.94
N ASN A 128 -19.20 20.55 -17.70
CA ASN A 128 -20.31 19.61 -17.53
C ASN A 128 -19.88 18.25 -16.99
N LEU A 129 -18.79 18.21 -16.22
CA LEU A 129 -18.28 16.99 -15.64
C LEU A 129 -19.29 16.38 -14.65
N VAL A 130 -19.76 15.19 -14.95
CA VAL A 130 -20.74 14.45 -14.15
C VAL A 130 -20.12 13.20 -13.52
N ARG A 131 -20.69 12.76 -12.41
CA ARG A 131 -20.32 11.50 -11.77
C ARG A 131 -20.71 10.34 -12.70
N PRO A 132 -19.79 9.43 -13.05
CA PRO A 132 -20.14 8.24 -13.82
C PRO A 132 -20.99 7.28 -13.00
N THR A 133 -21.63 6.33 -13.65
CA THR A 133 -22.24 5.20 -12.95
C THR A 133 -21.16 4.30 -12.36
N LEU A 134 -21.55 3.47 -11.38
CA LEU A 134 -20.66 2.46 -10.81
C LEU A 134 -20.10 1.54 -11.92
N GLN A 135 -20.96 1.06 -12.79
CA GLN A 135 -20.57 0.21 -13.91
C GLN A 135 -19.57 0.89 -14.84
N GLN A 136 -19.81 2.15 -15.23
CA GLN A 136 -18.89 2.89 -16.11
C GLN A 136 -17.49 3.04 -15.51
N MET A 137 -17.40 3.40 -14.21
CA MET A 137 -16.08 3.55 -13.58
C MET A 137 -15.38 2.19 -13.44
N THR A 138 -16.11 1.13 -13.16
CA THR A 138 -15.60 -0.25 -13.13
C THR A 138 -15.05 -0.68 -14.49
N GLU A 139 -15.78 -0.37 -15.57
CA GLU A 139 -15.34 -0.66 -16.94
C GLU A 139 -14.08 0.15 -17.33
N TRP A 140 -13.96 1.40 -16.91
CA TRP A 140 -12.76 2.21 -17.16
C TRP A 140 -11.53 1.64 -16.45
N ILE A 141 -11.68 1.22 -15.20
CA ILE A 141 -10.62 0.56 -14.44
C ILE A 141 -10.17 -0.72 -15.14
N MET A 142 -11.13 -1.55 -15.54
CA MET A 142 -10.84 -2.81 -16.26
C MET A 142 -10.13 -2.54 -17.58
N ALA A 143 -10.59 -1.55 -18.35
CA ALA A 143 -9.95 -1.21 -19.63
C ALA A 143 -8.48 -0.77 -19.46
N ASP A 144 -8.17 -0.07 -18.39
CA ASP A 144 -6.80 0.33 -18.09
C ASP A 144 -5.95 -0.88 -17.65
N PHE A 145 -6.48 -1.76 -16.82
CA PHE A 145 -5.77 -2.96 -16.40
C PHE A 145 -5.59 -3.97 -17.54
N ASP A 146 -6.58 -4.13 -18.42
CA ASP A 146 -6.47 -4.99 -19.59
C ASP A 146 -5.42 -4.50 -20.58
N TYR A 147 -5.37 -3.19 -20.82
CA TYR A 147 -4.31 -2.62 -21.66
C TYR A 147 -2.93 -2.83 -21.05
N ALA A 148 -2.81 -2.63 -19.74
CA ALA A 148 -1.57 -2.90 -19.01
C ALA A 148 -1.16 -4.37 -19.12
N TYR A 149 -2.07 -5.28 -18.87
CA TYR A 149 -1.84 -6.72 -19.03
C TYR A 149 -1.39 -7.10 -20.44
N GLN A 150 -1.96 -6.46 -21.46
CA GLN A 150 -1.60 -6.75 -22.84
C GLN A 150 -0.21 -6.27 -23.22
N TYR A 151 0.19 -5.06 -22.79
CA TYR A 151 1.34 -4.35 -23.34
C TYR A 151 2.50 -4.08 -22.35
N ILE A 152 2.35 -4.27 -21.05
CA ILE A 152 3.49 -4.22 -20.13
C ILE A 152 4.44 -5.38 -20.44
N ALA A 153 5.73 -5.12 -20.46
CA ALA A 153 6.74 -6.14 -20.65
C ALA A 153 6.66 -7.26 -19.59
N ASP A 154 6.85 -8.50 -20.00
CA ASP A 154 6.85 -9.66 -19.09
C ASP A 154 7.98 -9.56 -18.05
N THR A 155 9.11 -8.99 -18.44
CA THR A 155 10.26 -8.75 -17.58
C THR A 155 10.61 -7.27 -17.63
N GLN A 156 10.84 -6.68 -16.47
CA GLN A 156 11.30 -5.30 -16.34
C GLN A 156 12.79 -5.28 -16.00
N PRO A 157 13.55 -4.33 -16.56
CA PRO A 157 14.98 -4.21 -16.29
C PRO A 157 15.28 -3.79 -14.86
N GLU A 158 14.37 -3.03 -14.24
CA GLU A 158 14.52 -2.53 -12.86
C GLU A 158 13.53 -3.23 -11.93
N GLN A 159 14.01 -3.68 -10.77
CA GLN A 159 13.16 -4.16 -9.69
C GLN A 159 12.27 -3.03 -9.17
N GLY A 160 11.03 -3.36 -8.78
CA GLY A 160 10.06 -2.36 -8.33
C GLY A 160 9.32 -1.62 -9.45
N ARG A 161 9.69 -1.83 -10.71
CA ARG A 161 8.93 -1.33 -11.86
C ARG A 161 7.73 -2.24 -12.14
N TYR A 162 6.61 -1.67 -12.54
CA TYR A 162 5.39 -2.43 -12.84
C TYR A 162 5.63 -3.48 -13.90
N ASN A 163 5.22 -4.70 -13.62
CA ASN A 163 5.33 -5.86 -14.49
C ASN A 163 3.95 -6.44 -14.85
N LYS A 164 3.91 -7.33 -15.84
CA LYS A 164 2.66 -7.93 -16.33
C LYS A 164 1.98 -8.78 -15.26
N ASP A 165 2.73 -9.46 -14.40
CA ASP A 165 2.16 -10.28 -13.34
C ASP A 165 1.44 -9.44 -12.28
N TYR A 166 1.93 -8.23 -12.02
CA TYR A 166 1.21 -7.29 -11.16
C TYR A 166 -0.08 -6.79 -11.80
N ALA A 167 -0.09 -6.55 -13.12
CA ALA A 167 -1.34 -6.23 -13.82
C ALA A 167 -2.36 -7.37 -13.70
N ARG A 168 -1.94 -8.65 -13.78
CA ARG A 168 -2.80 -9.81 -13.51
C ARG A 168 -3.41 -9.78 -12.11
N VAL A 169 -2.60 -9.48 -11.09
CA VAL A 169 -3.10 -9.36 -9.71
C VAL A 169 -4.10 -8.20 -9.56
N CYS A 170 -3.84 -7.06 -10.21
CA CYS A 170 -4.78 -5.93 -10.22
C CYS A 170 -6.13 -6.31 -10.85
N ILE A 171 -6.10 -7.03 -11.99
CA ILE A 171 -7.31 -7.58 -12.62
C ILE A 171 -8.03 -8.54 -11.66
N MET A 172 -7.31 -9.46 -11.02
CA MET A 172 -7.92 -10.42 -10.07
C MET A 172 -8.65 -9.69 -8.95
N ARG A 173 -7.98 -8.74 -8.29
CA ARG A 173 -8.56 -7.97 -7.19
C ARG A 173 -9.80 -7.19 -7.62
N HIS A 174 -9.72 -6.53 -8.77
CA HIS A 174 -10.85 -5.79 -9.33
C HIS A 174 -12.01 -6.73 -9.68
N CYS A 175 -11.73 -7.85 -10.33
CA CYS A 175 -12.74 -8.86 -10.64
C CYS A 175 -13.41 -9.46 -9.42
N LEU A 176 -12.66 -9.74 -8.35
CA LEU A 176 -13.23 -10.28 -7.11
C LEU A 176 -14.13 -9.27 -6.40
N ASN A 177 -13.73 -8.00 -6.39
CA ASN A 177 -14.52 -6.95 -5.74
C ASN A 177 -15.81 -6.62 -6.51
N GLU A 178 -15.75 -6.60 -7.84
CA GLU A 178 -16.85 -6.11 -8.67
C GLU A 178 -17.69 -7.23 -9.32
N GLY A 179 -17.26 -8.48 -9.17
CA GLY A 179 -17.87 -9.65 -9.82
C GLY A 179 -19.31 -9.95 -9.40
N TYR A 180 -19.77 -9.38 -8.28
CA TYR A 180 -21.15 -9.58 -7.82
C TYR A 180 -22.19 -8.86 -8.71
N TYR A 181 -21.77 -7.84 -9.48
CA TYR A 181 -22.64 -7.15 -10.45
C TYR A 181 -22.07 -7.12 -11.88
N MET A 182 -20.80 -7.47 -12.06
CA MET A 182 -20.14 -7.50 -13.37
C MET A 182 -20.03 -8.94 -13.88
N SER A 183 -20.82 -9.26 -14.89
CA SER A 183 -20.84 -10.63 -15.47
C SER A 183 -19.47 -11.02 -16.02
N GLY A 184 -19.05 -12.27 -15.74
CA GLY A 184 -17.80 -12.84 -16.25
C GLY A 184 -16.54 -12.46 -15.45
N TYR A 185 -16.61 -11.53 -14.49
CA TYR A 185 -15.45 -11.08 -13.74
C TYR A 185 -14.84 -12.18 -12.87
N TYR A 186 -15.65 -13.00 -12.20
CA TYR A 186 -15.11 -14.11 -11.42
C TYR A 186 -14.37 -15.13 -12.29
N GLN A 187 -14.87 -15.41 -13.52
CA GLN A 187 -14.14 -16.28 -14.42
C GLN A 187 -12.81 -15.63 -14.85
N LYS A 188 -12.80 -14.33 -15.14
CA LYS A 188 -11.59 -13.61 -15.51
C LYS A 188 -10.55 -13.63 -14.38
N ALA A 189 -10.97 -13.54 -13.10
CA ALA A 189 -10.06 -13.71 -11.96
C ALA A 189 -9.41 -15.10 -11.94
N ILE A 190 -10.20 -16.15 -12.20
CA ILE A 190 -9.71 -17.54 -12.30
C ILE A 190 -8.70 -17.68 -13.46
N ASP A 191 -8.97 -17.05 -14.59
CA ASP A 191 -8.08 -17.10 -15.76
C ASP A 191 -6.72 -16.43 -15.42
N MET A 192 -6.71 -15.29 -14.74
CA MET A 192 -5.47 -14.63 -14.28
C MET A 192 -4.71 -15.48 -13.27
N TYR A 193 -5.42 -16.13 -12.33
CA TYR A 193 -4.81 -17.09 -11.41
C TYR A 193 -4.10 -18.23 -12.18
N ASN A 194 -4.77 -18.80 -13.18
CA ASN A 194 -4.22 -19.91 -13.96
C ASN A 194 -2.94 -19.51 -14.71
N GLU A 195 -2.84 -18.27 -15.16
CA GLU A 195 -1.62 -17.73 -15.80
C GLU A 195 -0.48 -17.49 -14.81
N LEU A 196 -0.80 -17.13 -13.56
CA LEU A 196 0.20 -16.93 -12.50
C LEU A 196 0.67 -18.24 -11.86
N LYS A 197 -0.15 -19.29 -11.92
CA LYS A 197 0.13 -20.58 -11.29
C LYS A 197 1.42 -21.19 -11.79
N GLY A 198 2.32 -21.50 -10.84
CA GLY A 198 3.63 -22.08 -11.13
C GLY A 198 4.74 -21.10 -11.44
N ARG A 199 4.43 -19.78 -11.53
CA ARG A 199 5.45 -18.73 -11.71
C ARG A 199 6.06 -18.30 -10.39
N TYR A 200 5.33 -18.43 -9.30
CA TYR A 200 5.71 -18.04 -7.94
C TYR A 200 5.52 -19.19 -6.96
N SER A 201 6.14 -19.09 -5.81
CA SER A 201 5.99 -20.06 -4.73
C SER A 201 6.09 -19.38 -3.37
N LEU A 202 5.41 -19.95 -2.36
CA LEU A 202 5.55 -19.46 -1.00
C LEU A 202 7.00 -19.50 -0.55
N PHE A 203 7.44 -18.48 0.17
CA PHE A 203 8.78 -18.42 0.74
C PHE A 203 8.94 -19.43 1.88
N LYS A 204 10.04 -20.21 1.88
CA LYS A 204 10.22 -21.34 2.79
C LYS A 204 11.57 -21.37 3.52
N LYS A 205 12.35 -20.29 3.48
CA LYS A 205 13.65 -20.23 4.14
C LYS A 205 13.53 -19.82 5.61
N GLY A 206 14.44 -20.37 6.45
CA GLY A 206 14.53 -20.07 7.87
C GLY A 206 13.54 -20.83 8.74
N ASP A 207 13.65 -20.63 10.04
CA ASP A 207 12.82 -21.32 11.05
C ASP A 207 11.40 -20.79 11.09
N ASN A 208 11.23 -19.50 10.83
CA ASN A 208 9.93 -18.87 10.57
C ASN A 208 9.95 -18.14 9.23
N PRO A 209 9.57 -18.81 8.14
CA PRO A 209 9.57 -18.21 6.80
C PRO A 209 8.71 -16.96 6.68
N TYR A 210 7.66 -16.82 7.50
CA TYR A 210 6.82 -15.63 7.50
C TYR A 210 7.59 -14.38 7.97
N ILE A 211 8.49 -14.50 8.94
CA ILE A 211 9.34 -13.39 9.38
C ILE A 211 10.47 -13.15 8.38
N GLU A 212 11.14 -14.23 7.98
CA GLU A 212 12.32 -14.15 7.14
C GLU A 212 12.07 -13.47 5.79
N GLN A 213 10.88 -13.65 5.21
CA GLN A 213 10.57 -13.02 3.92
C GLN A 213 10.53 -11.48 3.94
N PHE A 214 10.37 -10.86 5.12
CA PHE A 214 10.31 -9.41 5.28
C PHE A 214 11.63 -8.79 5.75
N LYS A 215 12.73 -9.50 5.59
CA LYS A 215 14.09 -8.98 5.82
C LYS A 215 14.67 -8.44 4.52
N ASN A 216 15.54 -7.43 4.60
CA ASN A 216 16.20 -6.80 3.46
C ASN A 216 16.91 -7.82 2.54
N ALA A 217 17.60 -8.80 3.14
CA ALA A 217 18.28 -9.87 2.39
C ALA A 217 17.35 -10.75 1.53
N ASN A 218 16.05 -10.66 1.73
CA ASN A 218 15.03 -11.44 1.04
C ASN A 218 14.07 -10.57 0.19
N ASN A 219 14.44 -9.34 -0.10
CA ASN A 219 13.72 -8.49 -1.04
C ASN A 219 13.55 -9.23 -2.39
N PHE A 220 12.41 -9.09 -3.04
CA PHE A 220 12.06 -9.77 -4.30
C PHE A 220 12.28 -11.29 -4.27
N ASN A 221 11.97 -11.94 -3.16
CA ASN A 221 12.03 -13.40 -3.03
C ASN A 221 10.98 -14.10 -3.91
N SER A 222 10.98 -15.44 -3.89
CA SER A 222 10.12 -16.30 -4.74
C SER A 222 8.61 -16.08 -4.58
N GLU A 223 8.18 -15.38 -3.53
CA GLU A 223 6.78 -15.10 -3.25
C GLU A 223 6.34 -13.71 -3.76
N VAL A 224 7.29 -12.77 -3.90
CA VAL A 224 6.98 -11.38 -4.26
C VAL A 224 6.70 -11.24 -5.75
N ILE A 225 5.49 -10.77 -6.09
CA ILE A 225 5.08 -10.44 -7.45
C ILE A 225 5.42 -8.99 -7.78
N MET A 226 5.14 -8.10 -6.83
CA MET A 226 5.44 -6.68 -6.94
C MET A 226 5.70 -6.09 -5.56
N ALA A 227 6.69 -5.22 -5.47
CA ALA A 227 7.00 -4.47 -4.27
C ALA A 227 7.42 -3.03 -4.60
N VAL A 228 7.21 -2.13 -3.64
CA VAL A 228 7.90 -0.83 -3.64
C VAL A 228 9.33 -1.10 -3.21
N SER A 229 10.28 -0.80 -4.10
CA SER A 229 11.69 -0.93 -3.79
C SER A 229 12.14 0.15 -2.82
N CYS A 230 12.78 -0.27 -1.73
CA CYS A 230 13.26 0.60 -0.67
C CYS A 230 14.79 0.60 -0.59
N ASP A 231 15.36 1.72 -0.14
CA ASP A 231 16.81 1.92 -0.06
C ASP A 231 17.21 2.42 1.34
N GLU A 232 18.09 1.68 1.99
CA GLU A 232 18.65 2.02 3.29
C GLU A 232 19.70 3.13 3.25
N THR A 233 20.25 3.43 2.06
CA THR A 233 21.24 4.49 1.87
C THR A 233 20.61 5.87 1.80
N ALA A 234 19.30 5.95 1.82
CA ALA A 234 18.57 7.21 1.93
C ALA A 234 19.02 7.94 3.20
N ASP A 235 19.94 8.88 3.06
CA ASP A 235 20.33 9.73 4.17
C ASP A 235 19.22 10.77 4.45
N GLY A 236 19.02 11.12 5.73
CA GLY A 236 17.98 12.09 6.11
C GLY A 236 18.18 13.50 5.55
N THR A 237 19.28 13.76 4.84
CA THR A 237 19.59 15.02 4.14
C THR A 237 19.12 14.94 2.70
N ASN A 238 19.15 13.77 2.10
CA ASN A 238 18.64 13.52 0.76
C ASN A 238 17.23 12.92 0.83
N LYS A 239 16.23 13.79 0.95
CA LYS A 239 14.80 13.43 1.05
C LYS A 239 14.25 12.67 -0.18
N SER A 240 15.09 12.35 -1.14
CA SER A 240 14.74 11.57 -2.34
C SER A 240 14.88 10.06 -2.13
N GLY A 241 15.42 9.61 -1.01
CA GLY A 241 15.55 8.19 -0.72
C GLY A 241 14.19 7.54 -0.42
N ASN A 242 13.99 6.37 -0.97
CA ASN A 242 12.77 5.58 -0.79
C ASN A 242 13.02 4.52 0.28
N PHE A 243 12.84 4.85 1.55
CA PHE A 243 12.99 3.92 2.66
C PHE A 243 11.64 3.33 3.09
N ASN A 244 11.67 2.16 3.73
CA ASN A 244 10.49 1.58 4.33
C ASN A 244 10.22 2.23 5.70
N PRO A 245 9.16 2.99 5.88
CA PRO A 245 8.85 3.69 7.12
C PRO A 245 7.94 2.89 8.07
N LEU A 246 7.46 1.70 7.68
CA LEU A 246 6.42 0.99 8.42
C LEU A 246 6.84 0.62 9.83
N MET A 247 8.13 0.24 10.05
CA MET A 247 8.62 -0.04 11.39
C MET A 247 8.66 1.21 12.27
N MET A 248 8.90 2.39 11.69
CA MET A 248 8.90 3.65 12.43
C MET A 248 7.52 4.01 12.99
N LEU A 249 6.47 3.69 12.22
CA LEU A 249 5.08 3.88 12.64
C LEU A 249 4.65 2.90 13.73
N ALA A 250 5.21 1.69 13.71
CA ALA A 250 4.91 0.66 14.71
C ALA A 250 5.71 0.84 16.00
N THR A 251 6.92 1.39 15.92
CA THR A 251 7.84 1.49 17.07
C THR A 251 7.40 2.61 18.01
N PRO A 252 7.24 2.33 19.32
CA PRO A 252 7.03 3.36 20.32
C PRO A 252 8.26 4.32 20.41
N ASP A 253 8.00 5.61 20.55
CA ASP A 253 9.04 6.64 20.67
C ASP A 253 9.91 6.49 21.92
N ASN A 254 9.36 5.84 22.95
CA ASN A 254 10.03 5.56 24.25
C ASN A 254 10.54 4.12 24.39
N ALA A 255 10.56 3.33 23.32
CA ALA A 255 11.08 1.95 23.38
C ALA A 255 12.58 1.94 23.68
N ALA A 256 13.00 1.09 24.62
CA ALA A 256 14.40 0.91 24.99
C ALA A 256 15.10 -0.11 24.07
N ARG A 257 16.41 0.07 23.87
CA ARG A 257 17.24 -0.86 23.07
C ARG A 257 17.61 -2.13 23.84
N VAL A 258 17.59 -2.07 25.15
CA VAL A 258 17.87 -3.18 26.06
C VAL A 258 16.80 -3.21 27.15
N ASP A 259 16.48 -4.41 27.63
CA ASP A 259 15.55 -4.58 28.74
C ASP A 259 16.22 -4.39 30.13
N ASP A 260 15.48 -4.64 31.19
CA ASP A 260 15.94 -4.55 32.57
C ASP A 260 16.99 -5.61 32.96
N GLN A 261 17.17 -6.61 32.11
CA GLN A 261 18.21 -7.65 32.28
C GLN A 261 19.44 -7.42 31.38
N GLY A 262 19.40 -6.34 30.55
CA GLY A 262 20.45 -6.02 29.58
C GLY A 262 20.36 -6.81 28.27
N ASN A 263 19.25 -7.53 28.01
CA ASN A 263 19.07 -8.22 26.76
C ASN A 263 18.65 -7.23 25.66
N PRO A 264 19.11 -7.42 24.41
CA PRO A 264 18.64 -6.63 23.29
C PRO A 264 17.13 -6.77 23.09
N THR A 265 16.45 -5.65 22.85
CA THR A 265 15.05 -5.63 22.44
C THR A 265 14.96 -5.64 20.91
N PRO A 266 13.78 -5.90 20.32
CA PRO A 266 13.60 -5.76 18.88
C PRO A 266 13.75 -4.32 18.35
N PHE A 267 13.87 -3.32 19.24
CA PHE A 267 13.89 -1.90 18.88
C PHE A 267 15.31 -1.34 18.80
N TYR A 268 15.90 -1.41 17.63
CA TYR A 268 17.20 -0.79 17.36
C TYR A 268 17.17 0.74 17.42
N LEU A 269 16.00 1.35 17.21
CA LEU A 269 15.82 2.77 17.01
C LEU A 269 15.34 3.45 18.28
N GLN A 270 16.21 3.51 19.30
CA GLN A 270 15.89 4.25 20.50
C GLN A 270 15.61 5.73 20.20
N GLY A 271 14.42 6.20 20.61
CA GLY A 271 14.01 7.59 20.44
C GLY A 271 13.70 8.02 19.01
N GLN A 272 13.51 7.09 18.09
CA GLN A 272 13.21 7.36 16.68
C GLN A 272 11.87 6.80 16.19
N GLY A 273 11.12 6.12 17.05
CA GLY A 273 9.75 5.71 16.74
C GLY A 273 8.82 6.92 16.54
N TRP A 274 7.80 6.76 15.70
CA TRP A 274 6.84 7.82 15.41
C TRP A 274 5.54 7.68 16.21
N GLY A 275 5.67 7.23 17.46
CA GLY A 275 4.57 7.27 18.40
C GLY A 275 3.55 6.15 18.25
N GLN A 276 3.96 4.97 17.78
CA GLN A 276 3.10 3.78 17.83
C GLN A 276 1.73 3.98 17.15
N THR A 277 1.74 4.55 15.96
CA THR A 277 0.50 4.88 15.23
C THR A 277 -0.12 3.68 14.51
N PHE A 278 0.58 2.55 14.46
CA PHE A 278 0.20 1.36 13.71
C PHE A 278 0.27 0.13 14.63
N ASN A 279 -0.84 -0.21 15.26
CA ASN A 279 -0.93 -1.24 16.29
C ASN A 279 -1.94 -2.32 15.92
N VAL A 280 -1.73 -3.54 16.43
CA VAL A 280 -2.71 -4.62 16.36
C VAL A 280 -3.68 -4.51 17.53
N SER A 281 -4.96 -4.65 17.26
CA SER A 281 -5.99 -4.75 18.28
C SER A 281 -5.74 -5.96 19.18
N PRO A 282 -5.73 -5.82 20.53
CA PRO A 282 -5.63 -6.97 21.43
C PRO A 282 -6.73 -7.99 21.21
N LYS A 283 -7.93 -7.56 20.83
CA LYS A 283 -9.04 -8.44 20.49
C LYS A 283 -8.76 -9.28 19.25
N PHE A 284 -8.19 -8.68 18.23
CA PHE A 284 -7.77 -9.40 17.01
C PHE A 284 -6.62 -10.38 17.28
N TRP A 285 -5.65 -9.98 18.09
CA TRP A 285 -4.59 -10.88 18.56
C TRP A 285 -5.15 -12.16 19.21
N ASP A 286 -6.20 -12.04 20.02
CA ASP A 286 -6.80 -13.19 20.71
C ASP A 286 -7.52 -14.16 19.74
N THR A 287 -7.74 -13.77 18.47
CA THR A 287 -8.31 -14.64 17.42
C THR A 287 -7.29 -15.58 16.77
N TYR A 288 -5.99 -15.28 16.88
CA TYR A 288 -4.96 -16.12 16.30
C TYR A 288 -4.84 -17.46 17.04
N ASP A 289 -4.75 -18.56 16.28
CA ASP A 289 -4.37 -19.85 16.85
C ASP A 289 -2.99 -19.73 17.54
N PRO A 290 -2.82 -20.32 18.76
CA PRO A 290 -1.52 -20.32 19.44
C PRO A 290 -0.36 -20.90 18.64
N LEU A 291 -0.64 -21.77 17.68
CA LEU A 291 0.37 -22.37 16.78
C LEU A 291 0.67 -21.52 15.55
N ASP A 292 -0.08 -20.45 15.34
CA ASP A 292 0.13 -19.57 14.17
C ASP A 292 1.43 -18.78 14.31
N LYS A 293 2.38 -19.08 13.45
CA LYS A 293 3.70 -18.45 13.43
C LYS A 293 3.68 -16.94 13.16
N ARG A 294 2.59 -16.41 12.61
CA ARG A 294 2.40 -14.96 12.42
C ARG A 294 2.30 -14.20 13.75
N ARG A 295 1.95 -14.89 14.84
CA ARG A 295 1.97 -14.31 16.19
C ARG A 295 3.34 -13.77 16.58
N GLU A 296 4.42 -14.36 16.09
CA GLU A 296 5.79 -13.99 16.45
C GLU A 296 6.18 -12.59 15.92
N VAL A 297 5.47 -12.06 14.92
CA VAL A 297 5.69 -10.68 14.44
C VAL A 297 4.88 -9.64 15.23
N ILE A 298 4.08 -10.06 16.20
CA ILE A 298 3.24 -9.15 16.99
C ILE A 298 3.78 -9.14 18.41
N LEU A 299 4.37 -8.01 18.81
CA LEU A 299 4.95 -7.87 20.13
C LEU A 299 3.88 -7.44 21.11
N THR A 300 3.64 -8.28 22.12
CA THR A 300 2.58 -8.09 23.13
C THR A 300 3.06 -7.28 24.34
N LYS A 301 4.34 -6.93 24.40
CA LYS A 301 4.95 -6.10 25.44
C LYS A 301 6.23 -5.45 24.93
N TYR A 302 6.62 -4.36 25.55
CA TYR A 302 7.93 -3.73 25.31
C TYR A 302 8.45 -3.02 26.56
N TYR A 303 9.76 -2.84 26.63
CA TYR A 303 10.43 -2.14 27.71
C TYR A 303 10.72 -0.69 27.30
N THR A 304 10.47 0.26 28.21
CA THR A 304 10.63 1.68 27.94
C THR A 304 11.99 2.21 28.42
N THR A 305 12.42 3.33 27.88
CA THR A 305 13.60 4.08 28.35
C THR A 305 13.44 4.61 29.77
N ALA A 306 12.23 4.67 30.30
CA ALA A 306 11.94 5.01 31.69
C ALA A 306 12.03 3.80 32.65
N GLY A 307 12.43 2.63 32.16
CA GLY A 307 12.62 1.46 33.00
C GLY A 307 11.32 0.72 33.35
N THR A 308 10.32 0.75 32.49
CA THR A 308 8.99 0.16 32.75
C THR A 308 8.59 -0.77 31.61
N TRP A 309 8.04 -1.95 31.94
CA TRP A 309 7.38 -2.81 30.98
C TRP A 309 5.96 -2.29 30.68
N ILE A 310 5.64 -2.18 29.42
CA ILE A 310 4.29 -1.90 28.89
C ILE A 310 3.74 -3.18 28.28
N ASP A 311 2.55 -3.59 28.72
CA ASP A 311 1.83 -4.75 28.22
C ASP A 311 0.30 -4.53 28.31
N ARG A 312 -0.50 -5.54 27.96
CA ARG A 312 -1.99 -5.43 27.96
C ARG A 312 -2.60 -5.07 29.32
N ASN A 313 -1.87 -5.22 30.40
CA ASN A 313 -2.32 -4.86 31.75
C ASN A 313 -1.95 -3.43 32.13
N THR A 314 -1.17 -2.74 31.29
CA THR A 314 -0.76 -1.36 31.53
C THR A 314 -1.84 -0.40 31.00
N THR A 315 -2.23 0.58 31.82
CA THR A 315 -3.32 1.52 31.50
C THR A 315 -3.08 2.40 30.28
N THR A 316 -1.83 2.53 29.86
CA THR A 316 -1.42 3.31 28.66
C THR A 316 -1.24 2.44 27.42
N TRP A 317 -1.66 1.18 27.49
CA TRP A 317 -1.51 0.23 26.40
C TRP A 317 -2.69 0.30 25.43
N ASP A 318 -2.44 0.78 24.19
CA ASP A 318 -3.47 0.97 23.18
C ASP A 318 -3.46 -0.09 22.06
N GLY A 319 -2.53 -1.03 22.10
CA GLY A 319 -2.47 -2.10 21.11
C GLY A 319 -1.08 -2.72 20.98
N PHE A 320 -1.02 -3.89 20.34
CA PHE A 320 0.22 -4.65 20.17
C PHE A 320 1.03 -4.14 18.98
N ILE A 321 2.34 -4.23 19.06
CA ILE A 321 3.26 -3.65 18.10
C ILE A 321 3.46 -4.62 16.93
N ILE A 322 3.27 -4.16 15.71
CA ILE A 322 3.57 -4.93 14.50
C ILE A 322 5.07 -4.85 14.22
N ASN A 323 5.77 -5.97 14.35
CA ASN A 323 7.17 -6.11 14.00
C ASN A 323 7.36 -6.98 12.74
N LYS A 324 6.46 -6.84 11.77
CA LYS A 324 6.47 -7.60 10.52
C LYS A 324 7.69 -7.28 9.67
N PHE A 325 8.08 -6.02 9.65
CA PHE A 325 9.33 -5.57 9.05
C PHE A 325 10.32 -5.32 10.19
N PRO A 326 11.26 -6.24 10.44
CA PRO A 326 12.20 -6.08 11.53
C PRO A 326 13.12 -4.89 11.25
N VAL A 327 13.56 -4.24 12.33
CA VAL A 327 14.59 -3.21 12.23
C VAL A 327 15.94 -3.90 12.09
N GLU A 328 16.58 -3.75 10.93
CA GLU A 328 17.86 -4.43 10.61
C GLU A 328 19.05 -3.50 10.72
N THR A 329 18.85 -2.19 10.72
CA THR A 329 19.93 -1.18 10.81
C THR A 329 19.67 -0.21 11.95
N ALA A 330 20.72 0.41 12.46
CA ALA A 330 20.63 1.41 13.54
C ALA A 330 20.12 2.79 13.06
N THR A 331 19.61 2.88 11.83
CA THR A 331 19.07 4.11 11.24
C THR A 331 17.55 4.01 11.06
N ALA A 332 16.90 5.16 10.92
CA ALA A 332 15.49 5.23 10.57
C ALA A 332 15.21 4.71 9.14
N PHE A 333 16.24 4.59 8.32
CA PHE A 333 16.14 4.24 6.90
C PHE A 333 16.36 2.75 6.74
N GLN A 334 15.27 2.04 6.48
CA GLN A 334 15.28 0.60 6.28
C GLN A 334 15.08 0.28 4.80
N GLY A 335 15.91 -0.61 4.26
CA GLY A 335 15.90 -0.99 2.84
C GLY A 335 14.98 -2.17 2.53
N THR A 336 14.22 -2.66 3.49
CA THR A 336 13.29 -3.76 3.25
C THR A 336 12.14 -3.31 2.38
N ASP A 337 11.94 -3.95 1.23
CA ASP A 337 10.88 -3.64 0.28
C ASP A 337 9.48 -3.82 0.88
N ILE A 338 8.53 -3.04 0.36
CA ILE A 338 7.12 -3.14 0.76
C ILE A 338 6.36 -3.94 -0.30
N PRO A 339 6.02 -5.21 -0.05
CA PRO A 339 5.26 -6.01 -1.01
C PRO A 339 3.87 -5.45 -1.27
N LEU A 340 3.55 -5.22 -2.54
CA LEU A 340 2.22 -4.81 -3.02
C LEU A 340 1.37 -6.01 -3.43
N ALA A 341 2.04 -7.07 -3.89
CA ALA A 341 1.42 -8.33 -4.27
C ALA A 341 2.40 -9.49 -4.02
N ARG A 342 1.91 -10.54 -3.42
CA ARG A 342 2.64 -11.79 -3.17
C ARG A 342 1.82 -12.99 -3.61
N TRP A 343 2.50 -14.11 -3.81
CA TRP A 343 1.83 -15.36 -4.18
C TRP A 343 0.78 -15.81 -3.15
N ALA A 344 1.00 -15.51 -1.86
CA ALA A 344 0.01 -15.75 -0.82
C ALA A 344 -1.32 -15.00 -1.09
N ASP A 345 -1.26 -13.75 -1.58
CA ASP A 345 -2.46 -12.97 -1.93
C ASP A 345 -3.24 -13.62 -3.08
N VAL A 346 -2.52 -14.23 -4.04
CA VAL A 346 -3.12 -14.90 -5.19
C VAL A 346 -3.77 -16.23 -4.80
N LEU A 347 -3.22 -16.91 -3.78
CA LEU A 347 -3.78 -18.18 -3.27
C LEU A 347 -5.03 -17.99 -2.41
N LEU A 348 -5.15 -16.87 -1.70
CA LEU A 348 -6.32 -16.50 -0.86
C LEU A 348 -7.47 -15.97 -1.70
#